data_64be083315d1005765aee89159f7cb95
#
_entry.id   64be083315d1005765aee89159f7cb95
#
_cell.length_a   1.000
_cell.length_b   1.000
_cell.length_c   1.000
_cell.angle_alpha   90.00
_cell.angle_beta   90.00
_cell.angle_gamma   90.00
#
_symmetry.space_group_name_H-M   'P 1'
#
loop_
_entity.id
_entity.type
_entity.pdbx_description
1 polymer ?
#
loop_
_entity_poly.entity_id
_entity_poly.type
_entity_poly.pdbx_seq_one_letter_code
_entity_poly.pdbx_strand_id
1 'polypeptide(L)'
;MKKNLLLLLCLFCLVNVCHAKAKDTFTVFQLNLWHGCTKVPNGDQGIIDVLDQMDADVVFLCEIRDGKQFIPHVIEELEKRGKHYYGETFDLAIGVLSKFKPDSWTK
;
A
#
# COMPACT_ATOMS: atom_id res chain seq x y z
N MET A 1 41.25 19.26 21.41
CA MET A 1 40.37 20.01 20.53
C MET A 1 39.78 19.13 19.39
N LYS A 2 40.59 18.33 18.66
CA LYS A 2 40.03 17.49 17.58
C LYS A 2 39.10 16.37 18.05
N LYS A 3 39.31 15.80 19.26
CA LYS A 3 38.42 14.75 19.83
C LYS A 3 37.03 15.29 20.20
N ASN A 4 36.94 16.52 20.69
CA ASN A 4 35.68 17.14 21.07
C ASN A 4 34.85 17.55 19.86
N LEU A 5 35.50 17.96 18.75
CA LEU A 5 34.84 18.29 17.50
C LEU A 5 34.22 17.04 16.85
N LEU A 6 34.92 15.90 16.88
CA LEU A 6 34.43 14.64 16.36
C LEU A 6 33.21 14.13 17.17
N LEU A 7 33.29 14.24 18.50
CA LEU A 7 32.19 13.89 19.41
C LEU A 7 30.95 14.75 19.15
N LEU A 8 31.15 16.05 18.96
CA LEU A 8 30.07 17.00 18.64
C LEU A 8 29.44 16.69 17.28
N LEU A 9 30.25 16.33 16.28
CA LEU A 9 29.76 15.94 14.94
C LEU A 9 28.96 14.64 14.99
N CYS A 10 29.40 13.63 15.74
CA CYS A 10 28.66 12.39 15.95
C CYS A 10 27.34 12.61 16.69
N LEU A 11 27.34 13.49 17.70
CA LEU A 11 26.12 13.85 18.43
C LEU A 11 25.12 14.58 17.52
N PHE A 12 25.58 15.46 16.64
CA PHE A 12 24.76 16.17 15.66
C PHE A 12 24.17 15.21 14.62
N CYS A 13 24.91 14.22 14.16
CA CYS A 13 24.40 13.16 13.27
C CYS A 13 23.33 12.30 13.95
N LEU A 14 23.52 11.95 15.22
CA LEU A 14 22.54 11.17 15.99
C LEU A 14 21.21 11.92 16.20
N VAL A 15 21.29 13.22 16.44
CA VAL A 15 20.08 14.06 16.61
C VAL A 15 19.28 14.18 15.31
N ASN A 16 19.94 14.21 14.15
CA ASN A 16 19.27 14.26 12.86
C ASN A 16 18.58 12.93 12.48
N VAL A 17 19.07 11.80 12.95
CA VAL A 17 18.45 10.48 12.72
C VAL A 17 17.16 10.29 13.54
N CYS A 18 17.04 10.96 14.69
CA CYS A 18 15.86 10.87 15.57
C CYS A 18 14.66 11.72 15.11
N HIS A 19 14.76 12.48 14.02
CA HIS A 19 13.70 13.38 13.55
C HIS A 19 12.83 12.81 12.43
N ALA A 20 12.78 11.47 12.26
CA ALA A 20 11.79 10.85 11.38
C ALA A 20 10.39 11.09 11.97
N LYS A 21 9.67 12.08 11.43
CA LYS A 21 8.27 12.32 11.80
C LYS A 21 7.45 11.08 11.51
N ALA A 22 6.66 10.62 12.48
CA ALA A 22 5.58 9.69 12.23
C ALA A 22 4.65 10.28 11.13
N LYS A 23 4.13 9.41 10.25
CA LYS A 23 3.19 9.81 9.21
C LYS A 23 1.90 10.28 9.88
N ASP A 24 1.64 11.58 9.85
CA ASP A 24 0.44 12.19 10.44
C ASP A 24 -0.81 12.09 9.53
N THR A 25 -0.66 11.56 8.33
CA THR A 25 -1.73 11.44 7.33
C THR A 25 -2.08 9.98 7.04
N PHE A 26 -3.37 9.71 7.04
CA PHE A 26 -3.94 8.43 6.63
C PHE A 26 -4.57 8.61 5.25
N THR A 27 -4.19 7.77 4.30
CA THR A 27 -4.64 7.88 2.91
C THR A 27 -5.57 6.74 2.53
N VAL A 28 -6.71 7.10 1.95
CA VAL A 28 -7.68 6.16 1.42
C VAL A 28 -7.82 6.38 -0.09
N PHE A 29 -7.83 5.31 -0.84
CA PHE A 29 -8.02 5.33 -2.28
C PHE A 29 -9.18 4.41 -2.66
N GLN A 30 -10.06 4.87 -3.52
CA GLN A 30 -11.17 4.09 -4.04
C GLN A 30 -11.12 4.08 -5.57
N LEU A 31 -11.35 2.91 -6.16
CA LEU A 31 -11.34 2.75 -7.61
C LEU A 31 -12.40 1.73 -8.05
N ASN A 32 -13.17 2.13 -9.08
CA ASN A 32 -14.04 1.23 -9.82
C ASN A 32 -13.25 0.60 -10.97
N LEU A 33 -13.23 -0.73 -11.05
CA LEU A 33 -12.42 -1.46 -12.01
C LEU A 33 -13.12 -1.74 -13.34
N TRP A 34 -14.35 -1.25 -13.51
CA TRP A 34 -15.12 -1.41 -14.74
C TRP A 34 -15.05 -2.84 -15.31
N HIS A 35 -15.83 -3.74 -14.71
CA HIS A 35 -15.83 -5.17 -15.04
C HIS A 35 -14.47 -5.88 -14.83
N GLY A 36 -13.80 -5.59 -13.75
CA GLY A 36 -12.54 -6.26 -13.38
C GLY A 36 -11.40 -5.98 -14.36
N CYS A 37 -11.31 -4.76 -14.85
CA CYS A 37 -10.28 -4.30 -15.80
C CYS A 37 -10.36 -4.95 -17.20
N THR A 38 -11.40 -5.72 -17.50
CA THR A 38 -11.50 -6.45 -18.78
C THR A 38 -11.81 -5.56 -19.98
N LYS A 39 -12.21 -4.30 -19.73
CA LYS A 39 -12.53 -3.33 -20.79
C LYS A 39 -11.31 -2.58 -21.34
N VAL A 40 -10.16 -2.74 -20.72
CA VAL A 40 -8.91 -2.09 -21.13
C VAL A 40 -7.83 -3.14 -21.35
N PRO A 41 -7.08 -3.11 -22.45
CA PRO A 41 -5.93 -3.98 -22.66
C PRO A 41 -4.92 -3.84 -21.52
N ASN A 42 -4.46 -4.95 -20.94
CA ASN A 42 -3.55 -4.96 -19.78
C ASN A 42 -4.07 -4.15 -18.57
N GLY A 43 -5.39 -4.09 -18.39
CA GLY A 43 -6.01 -3.30 -17.34
C GLY A 43 -5.62 -3.73 -15.93
N ASP A 44 -5.43 -5.02 -15.69
CA ASP A 44 -4.94 -5.58 -14.43
C ASP A 44 -3.54 -5.03 -14.07
N GLN A 45 -2.61 -5.04 -15.01
CA GLN A 45 -1.28 -4.46 -14.82
C GLN A 45 -1.36 -2.95 -14.58
N GLY A 46 -2.23 -2.25 -15.31
CA GLY A 46 -2.46 -0.82 -15.13
C GLY A 46 -2.98 -0.47 -13.73
N ILE A 47 -3.86 -1.29 -13.17
CA ILE A 47 -4.36 -1.12 -11.80
C ILE A 47 -3.24 -1.34 -10.78
N ILE A 48 -2.42 -2.35 -10.95
CA ILE A 48 -1.28 -2.61 -10.06
C ILE A 48 -0.30 -1.43 -10.09
N ASP A 49 -0.03 -0.86 -11.27
CA ASP A 49 0.82 0.32 -11.42
C ASP A 49 0.24 1.55 -10.70
N VAL A 50 -1.06 1.78 -10.81
CA VAL A 50 -1.75 2.87 -10.09
C VAL A 50 -1.69 2.66 -8.58
N LEU A 51 -1.97 1.46 -8.09
CA LEU A 51 -1.91 1.15 -6.66
C LEU A 51 -0.50 1.32 -6.10
N ASP A 52 0.51 0.92 -6.86
CA ASP A 52 1.91 1.11 -6.51
C ASP A 52 2.27 2.60 -6.39
N GLN A 53 1.86 3.42 -7.37
CA GLN A 53 2.12 4.85 -7.37
C GLN A 53 1.36 5.60 -6.29
N MET A 54 0.09 5.27 -6.07
CA MET A 54 -0.75 5.91 -5.05
C MET A 54 -0.28 5.60 -3.64
N ASP A 55 0.25 4.41 -3.41
CA ASP A 55 0.79 3.98 -2.11
C ASP A 55 -0.16 4.27 -0.93
N ALA A 56 -1.45 4.10 -1.15
CA ALA A 56 -2.48 4.39 -0.16
C ALA A 56 -2.44 3.42 1.02
N ASP A 57 -2.83 3.89 2.20
CA ASP A 57 -2.88 3.07 3.41
C ASP A 57 -4.02 2.04 3.36
N VAL A 58 -5.16 2.47 2.81
CA VAL A 58 -6.32 1.59 2.55
C VAL A 58 -6.85 1.83 1.14
N VAL A 59 -7.19 0.76 0.46
CA VAL A 59 -7.76 0.79 -0.89
C VAL A 59 -9.08 0.04 -0.92
N PHE A 60 -10.11 0.69 -1.49
CA PHE A 60 -11.39 0.08 -1.80
C PHE A 60 -11.51 -0.12 -3.30
N LEU A 61 -11.76 -1.36 -3.71
CA LEU A 61 -11.94 -1.72 -5.11
C LEU A 61 -13.36 -2.22 -5.32
N CYS A 62 -14.03 -1.73 -6.34
CA CYS A 62 -15.36 -2.18 -6.72
C CYS A 62 -15.41 -2.57 -8.20
N GLU A 63 -16.47 -3.30 -8.56
CA GLU A 63 -16.61 -3.96 -9.85
C GLU A 63 -15.45 -4.92 -10.19
N ILE A 64 -14.93 -5.61 -9.19
CA ILE A 64 -14.01 -6.73 -9.37
C ILE A 64 -14.80 -7.89 -9.98
N ARG A 65 -14.27 -8.54 -10.99
CA ARG A 65 -14.97 -9.66 -11.64
C ARG A 65 -14.87 -10.98 -10.85
N ASP A 66 -13.69 -11.23 -10.29
CA ASP A 66 -13.41 -12.41 -9.45
C ASP A 66 -12.45 -12.00 -8.35
N GLY A 67 -12.99 -11.47 -7.27
CA GLY A 67 -12.20 -10.96 -6.14
C GLY A 67 -11.37 -12.03 -5.46
N LYS A 68 -11.83 -13.29 -5.46
CA LYS A 68 -11.08 -14.40 -4.84
C LYS A 68 -9.75 -14.70 -5.53
N GLN A 69 -9.67 -14.45 -6.83
CA GLN A 69 -8.43 -14.58 -7.59
C GLN A 69 -7.70 -13.25 -7.73
N PHE A 70 -8.42 -12.18 -7.95
CA PHE A 70 -7.86 -10.86 -8.23
C PHE A 70 -7.14 -10.25 -7.03
N ILE A 71 -7.73 -10.27 -5.84
CA ILE A 71 -7.13 -9.67 -4.64
C ILE A 71 -5.81 -10.34 -4.26
N PRO A 72 -5.70 -11.69 -4.18
CA PRO A 72 -4.42 -12.35 -3.95
C PRO A 72 -3.37 -12.02 -5.02
N HIS A 73 -3.77 -11.96 -6.30
CA HIS A 73 -2.88 -11.59 -7.39
C HIS A 73 -2.32 -10.17 -7.22
N VAL A 74 -3.16 -9.21 -6.92
CA VAL A 74 -2.74 -7.81 -6.67
C VAL A 74 -1.77 -7.73 -5.49
N ILE A 75 -2.06 -8.43 -4.40
CA ILE A 75 -1.19 -8.47 -3.21
C ILE A 75 0.18 -9.04 -3.58
N GLU A 76 0.22 -10.15 -4.31
CA GLU A 76 1.47 -10.78 -4.75
C GLU A 76 2.31 -9.83 -5.62
N GLU A 77 1.69 -9.17 -6.59
CA GLU A 77 2.38 -8.23 -7.48
C GLU A 77 2.90 -6.98 -6.73
N LEU A 78 2.14 -6.46 -5.77
CA LEU A 78 2.59 -5.35 -4.93
C LEU A 78 3.72 -5.79 -3.99
N GLU A 79 3.69 -7.00 -3.46
CA GLU A 79 4.77 -7.58 -2.64
C GLU A 79 6.09 -7.66 -3.42
N LYS A 80 6.06 -8.06 -4.68
CA LYS A 80 7.23 -8.06 -5.59
C LYS A 80 7.84 -6.66 -5.76
N ARG A 81 7.03 -5.61 -5.56
CA ARG A 81 7.44 -4.21 -5.61
C ARG A 81 7.82 -3.63 -4.24
N GLY A 82 7.90 -4.46 -3.20
CA GLY A 82 8.26 -4.08 -1.84
C GLY A 82 7.12 -3.43 -1.06
N LYS A 83 5.85 -3.62 -1.48
CA LYS A 83 4.67 -3.07 -0.81
C LYS A 83 3.81 -4.18 -0.25
N HIS A 84 3.68 -4.20 1.06
CA HIS A 84 2.92 -5.22 1.76
C HIS A 84 1.51 -4.75 2.08
N TYR A 85 0.52 -5.51 1.59
CA TYR A 85 -0.90 -5.30 1.88
C TYR A 85 -1.54 -6.57 2.42
N TYR A 86 -2.47 -6.38 3.32
CA TYR A 86 -3.50 -7.37 3.69
C TYR A 86 -4.73 -7.11 2.83
N GLY A 87 -5.48 -8.12 2.46
CA GLY A 87 -6.67 -7.91 1.65
C GLY A 87 -7.74 -8.97 1.84
N GLU A 88 -8.97 -8.58 1.56
CA GLU A 88 -10.14 -9.44 1.63
C GLU A 88 -11.14 -9.07 0.53
N THR A 89 -11.93 -10.04 0.15
CA THR A 89 -13.02 -9.91 -0.82
C THR A 89 -14.35 -9.97 -0.12
N PHE A 90 -15.18 -8.94 -0.34
CA PHE A 90 -16.58 -8.90 0.11
C PHE A 90 -17.46 -9.08 -1.12
N ASP A 91 -18.12 -10.21 -1.22
CA ASP A 91 -18.68 -10.70 -2.46
C ASP A 91 -17.62 -10.85 -3.57
N LEU A 92 -18.03 -11.19 -4.78
CA LEU A 92 -17.10 -11.33 -5.90
C LEU A 92 -16.67 -9.97 -6.49
N ALA A 93 -17.40 -8.91 -6.16
CA ALA A 93 -17.30 -7.61 -6.81
C ALA A 93 -16.60 -6.52 -6.00
N ILE A 94 -16.35 -6.74 -4.70
CA ILE A 94 -15.79 -5.74 -3.80
C ILE A 94 -14.55 -6.31 -3.11
N GLY A 95 -13.47 -5.54 -3.08
CA GLY A 95 -12.25 -5.88 -2.37
C GLY A 95 -11.69 -4.72 -1.58
N VAL A 96 -10.97 -5.04 -0.53
CA VAL A 96 -10.26 -4.08 0.32
C VAL A 96 -8.81 -4.52 0.48
N LEU A 97 -7.90 -3.57 0.35
CA LEU A 97 -6.49 -3.72 0.69
C LEU A 97 -6.15 -2.79 1.84
N SER A 98 -5.30 -3.23 2.75
CA SER A 98 -4.85 -2.43 3.88
C SER A 98 -3.38 -2.69 4.18
N LYS A 99 -2.60 -1.63 4.43
CA LYS A 99 -1.23 -1.76 4.96
C LYS A 99 -1.21 -2.21 6.41
N PHE A 100 -2.33 -2.02 7.13
CA PHE A 100 -2.48 -2.40 8.53
C PHE A 100 -3.12 -3.78 8.62
N LYS A 101 -2.59 -4.62 9.51
CA LYS A 101 -3.20 -5.91 9.79
C LYS A 101 -4.56 -5.70 10.47
N PRO A 102 -5.67 -6.10 9.87
CA PRO A 102 -6.97 -6.01 10.52
C PRO A 102 -7.11 -7.04 11.62
N ASP A 103 -7.83 -6.70 12.68
CA ASP A 103 -8.18 -7.63 13.77
C ASP A 103 -9.16 -8.69 13.25
N SER A 104 -10.08 -8.29 12.40
CA SER A 104 -11.04 -9.17 11.75
C SER A 104 -11.58 -8.55 10.47
N TRP A 105 -12.09 -9.41 9.58
CA TRP A 105 -12.88 -8.99 8.43
C TRP A 105 -14.32 -9.39 8.67
N THR A 106 -15.23 -8.41 8.79
CA THR A 106 -16.67 -8.66 8.93
C THR A 106 -17.39 -8.37 7.62
N LYS A 107 -18.28 -9.27 7.25
CA LYS A 107 -19.12 -9.16 6.05
C LYS A 107 -20.52 -8.69 6.43
#